data_d55e25631e70feaa80011881634029c5
#
_entry.id   d55e25631e70feaa80011881634029c5
#
_cell.length_a   1.000
_cell.length_b   1.000
_cell.length_c   1.000
_cell.angle_alpha   90.00
_cell.angle_beta   90.00
_cell.angle_gamma   90.00
#
_symmetry.space_group_name_H-M   'P 1'
#
loop_
_entity.id
_entity.type
_entity.pdbx_description
1 polymer ?
#
loop_
_entity_poly.entity_id
_entity_poly.type
_entity_poly.pdbx_seq_one_letter_code
_entity_poly.pdbx_strand_id
1 'polypeptide(L)'
;MSCTHSSHNLFVLFLLVFHSVSSGQQKPLTWPNALKQDPEWFSSREALRIADNLLIYQRDAGGWPKNTDMAVVLTDADKSKLLAEKKQNDSTIDNSSTYTQLSFLARAFTAQQQRRHADAYFKGLDYLLKAQYANGGWPQFYPDLEGYYKHITYNDDAMIGVMKLLRDIAAKKPEYLFVDDARRKKAAVAVEKGIECILKTQIVVDGKKTVWCAQHDEVTLAPAAARKFELVSLSGGESVGIVRFLMSIDKPSPDVVASIKAAIAWFEKSKLTGIKWVAVPDPTKIHGFDRVVVKDPTAGPLWARFYDIKTNRPIFVGRDSVVHYDVAEIEDERRNGYAWYVDSAADLLSNDYPRWLTKHGN
;
A
#
# COMPACT_ATOMS: atom_id res chain seq x y z
N MET A 1 -36.20 92.92 -6.09
CA MET A 1 -35.12 92.25 -5.34
C MET A 1 -35.36 90.73 -5.51
N SER A 2 -34.55 90.12 -6.32
CA SER A 2 -34.72 88.76 -6.78
C SER A 2 -33.75 87.80 -6.01
N CYS A 3 -34.28 86.85 -5.27
CA CYS A 3 -33.49 85.79 -4.66
C CYS A 3 -33.51 84.55 -5.53
N THR A 4 -32.35 84.19 -6.10
CA THR A 4 -32.12 82.98 -6.81
C THR A 4 -31.68 81.85 -5.85
N HIS A 5 -32.46 80.79 -5.81
CA HIS A 5 -32.06 79.53 -5.14
C HIS A 5 -31.30 78.66 -6.09
N SER A 6 -30.05 78.33 -5.71
CA SER A 6 -29.24 77.36 -6.42
C SER A 6 -29.40 75.97 -5.77
N SER A 7 -29.95 75.04 -6.50
CA SER A 7 -30.08 73.63 -6.07
C SER A 7 -28.85 72.85 -6.51
N HIS A 8 -28.08 72.33 -5.52
CA HIS A 8 -26.98 71.45 -5.79
C HIS A 8 -27.47 69.97 -5.76
N ASN A 9 -27.49 69.34 -6.93
CA ASN A 9 -27.72 67.91 -7.06
C ASN A 9 -26.45 67.13 -6.77
N LEU A 10 -26.43 66.38 -5.66
CA LEU A 10 -25.37 65.47 -5.28
C LEU A 10 -25.58 64.12 -5.97
N PHE A 11 -24.82 63.83 -7.02
CA PHE A 11 -24.78 62.52 -7.65
C PHE A 11 -23.94 61.57 -6.80
N VAL A 12 -24.57 60.59 -6.14
CA VAL A 12 -23.85 59.50 -5.44
C VAL A 12 -23.58 58.41 -6.47
N LEU A 13 -22.32 58.26 -6.83
CA LEU A 13 -21.86 57.21 -7.72
C LEU A 13 -21.66 55.91 -6.92
N PHE A 14 -22.56 54.93 -7.06
CA PHE A 14 -22.39 53.56 -6.52
C PHE A 14 -21.38 52.80 -7.36
N LEU A 15 -20.14 52.66 -6.85
CA LEU A 15 -19.16 51.73 -7.41
C LEU A 15 -19.54 50.29 -7.01
N LEU A 16 -20.10 49.54 -7.96
CA LEU A 16 -20.27 48.09 -7.85
C LEU A 16 -18.88 47.42 -8.00
N VAL A 17 -18.29 47.04 -6.88
CA VAL A 17 -17.08 46.19 -6.89
C VAL A 17 -17.48 44.77 -7.20
N PHE A 18 -17.30 44.34 -8.47
CA PHE A 18 -17.38 42.95 -8.84
C PHE A 18 -16.16 42.21 -8.28
N HIS A 19 -16.35 41.45 -7.21
CA HIS A 19 -15.38 40.45 -6.80
C HIS A 19 -15.45 39.29 -7.78
N SER A 20 -14.53 39.24 -8.75
CA SER A 20 -14.28 38.05 -9.55
C SER A 20 -13.69 36.98 -8.62
N VAL A 21 -14.55 36.05 -8.20
CA VAL A 21 -14.10 34.80 -7.57
C VAL A 21 -13.36 34.01 -8.66
N SER A 22 -12.04 34.11 -8.63
CA SER A 22 -11.18 33.23 -9.44
C SER A 22 -11.45 31.80 -8.94
N SER A 23 -12.22 31.04 -9.71
CA SER A 23 -12.33 29.61 -9.55
C SER A 23 -11.02 28.99 -9.99
N GLY A 24 -10.04 28.96 -9.09
CA GLY A 24 -8.86 28.13 -9.29
C GLY A 24 -9.34 26.71 -9.53
N GLN A 25 -9.10 26.16 -10.72
CA GLN A 25 -9.36 24.76 -11.02
C GLN A 25 -8.58 23.92 -10.00
N GLN A 26 -9.25 23.43 -8.97
CA GLN A 26 -8.68 22.44 -8.07
C GLN A 26 -8.28 21.25 -8.92
N LYS A 27 -7.00 20.84 -8.82
CA LYS A 27 -6.54 19.61 -9.48
C LYS A 27 -7.49 18.46 -9.13
N PRO A 28 -7.90 17.63 -10.09
CA PRO A 28 -8.77 16.50 -9.83
C PRO A 28 -8.20 15.65 -8.70
N LEU A 29 -9.04 15.23 -7.76
CA LEU A 29 -8.65 14.36 -6.67
C LEU A 29 -8.30 12.99 -7.24
N THR A 30 -7.11 12.48 -6.90
CA THR A 30 -6.67 11.13 -7.27
C THR A 30 -7.04 10.12 -6.19
N TRP A 31 -7.10 8.82 -6.52
CA TRP A 31 -7.39 7.76 -5.56
C TRP A 31 -6.48 7.78 -4.32
N PRO A 32 -5.14 7.88 -4.44
CA PRO A 32 -4.26 7.97 -3.27
C PRO A 32 -4.53 9.19 -2.38
N ASN A 33 -4.99 10.30 -2.97
CA ASN A 33 -5.35 11.50 -2.22
C ASN A 33 -6.74 11.41 -1.58
N ALA A 34 -7.69 10.72 -2.21
CA ALA A 34 -9.00 10.45 -1.64
C ALA A 34 -8.91 9.60 -0.35
N LEU A 35 -7.96 8.67 -0.29
CA LEU A 35 -7.70 7.86 0.90
C LEU A 35 -7.19 8.65 2.12
N LYS A 36 -6.59 9.82 1.90
CA LYS A 36 -5.95 10.66 2.93
C LYS A 36 -6.86 11.77 3.47
N GLN A 37 -8.09 11.86 2.97
CA GLN A 37 -9.03 12.91 3.38
C GLN A 37 -9.46 12.72 4.85
N ASP A 38 -9.76 13.84 5.50
CA ASP A 38 -10.23 13.87 6.89
C ASP A 38 -11.62 13.22 7.03
N PRO A 39 -12.00 12.76 8.23
CA PRO A 39 -13.28 12.08 8.46
C PRO A 39 -14.50 12.89 7.99
N GLU A 40 -14.51 14.20 8.19
CA GLU A 40 -15.60 15.11 7.82
C GLU A 40 -15.82 15.17 6.30
N TRP A 41 -14.74 15.02 5.51
CA TRP A 41 -14.80 15.02 4.05
C TRP A 41 -15.65 13.87 3.51
N PHE A 42 -15.72 12.73 4.23
CA PHE A 42 -16.52 11.57 3.80
C PHE A 42 -18.03 11.83 3.79
N SER A 43 -18.51 12.94 4.36
CA SER A 43 -19.91 13.41 4.23
C SER A 43 -20.18 14.19 2.93
N SER A 44 -19.14 14.47 2.13
CA SER A 44 -19.25 15.28 0.91
C SER A 44 -19.88 14.54 -0.26
N ARG A 45 -20.39 15.31 -1.25
CA ARG A 45 -20.87 14.76 -2.53
C ARG A 45 -19.76 14.08 -3.32
N GLU A 46 -18.53 14.56 -3.19
CA GLU A 46 -17.36 13.99 -3.86
C GLU A 46 -17.02 12.61 -3.28
N ALA A 47 -17.03 12.45 -1.97
CA ALA A 47 -16.87 11.15 -1.32
C ALA A 47 -17.97 10.16 -1.73
N LEU A 48 -19.23 10.64 -1.83
CA LEU A 48 -20.36 9.84 -2.31
C LEU A 48 -20.12 9.34 -3.74
N ARG A 49 -19.72 10.24 -4.64
CA ARG A 49 -19.42 9.91 -6.03
C ARG A 49 -18.32 8.85 -6.15
N ILE A 50 -17.24 9.01 -5.37
CA ILE A 50 -16.13 8.05 -5.38
C ILE A 50 -16.57 6.70 -4.78
N ALA A 51 -17.35 6.71 -3.70
CA ALA A 51 -17.91 5.48 -3.14
C ALA A 51 -18.81 4.74 -4.16
N ASP A 52 -19.65 5.47 -4.91
CA ASP A 52 -20.46 4.88 -5.99
C ASP A 52 -19.61 4.35 -7.15
N ASN A 53 -18.49 5.02 -7.49
CA ASN A 53 -17.52 4.46 -8.44
C ASN A 53 -16.97 3.10 -7.99
N LEU A 54 -16.65 2.95 -6.69
CA LEU A 54 -16.13 1.67 -6.18
C LEU A 54 -17.11 0.51 -6.43
N LEU A 55 -18.43 0.76 -6.38
CA LEU A 55 -19.41 -0.27 -6.69
C LEU A 55 -19.36 -0.69 -8.16
N ILE A 56 -19.05 0.27 -9.05
CA ILE A 56 -18.94 0.01 -10.49
C ILE A 56 -17.67 -0.79 -10.80
N TYR A 57 -16.55 -0.44 -10.18
CA TYR A 57 -15.25 -1.14 -10.33
C TYR A 57 -15.22 -2.52 -9.67
N GLN A 58 -16.04 -2.77 -8.63
CA GLN A 58 -16.03 -4.03 -7.89
C GLN A 58 -16.34 -5.22 -8.78
N ARG A 59 -15.48 -6.22 -8.82
CA ARG A 59 -15.68 -7.45 -9.58
C ARG A 59 -16.74 -8.36 -8.93
N ASP A 60 -17.28 -9.28 -9.70
CA ASP A 60 -18.26 -10.26 -9.19
C ASP A 60 -17.69 -11.16 -8.09
N ALA A 61 -16.38 -11.43 -8.12
CA ALA A 61 -15.68 -12.13 -7.04
C ALA A 61 -15.66 -11.36 -5.71
N GLY A 62 -15.88 -10.04 -5.72
CA GLY A 62 -15.95 -9.19 -4.54
C GLY A 62 -14.77 -8.22 -4.35
N GLY A 63 -13.61 -8.51 -4.94
CA GLY A 63 -12.44 -7.65 -4.89
C GLY A 63 -12.42 -6.57 -5.99
N TRP A 64 -11.30 -5.87 -6.09
CA TRP A 64 -11.05 -4.80 -7.06
C TRP A 64 -9.76 -5.04 -7.84
N PRO A 65 -9.68 -4.54 -9.10
CA PRO A 65 -8.45 -4.54 -9.88
C PRO A 65 -7.44 -3.53 -9.33
N LYS A 66 -6.15 -3.75 -9.60
CA LYS A 66 -5.07 -2.83 -9.22
C LYS A 66 -4.80 -1.74 -10.27
N ASN A 67 -3.97 -0.76 -9.90
CA ASN A 67 -3.45 0.29 -10.78
C ASN A 67 -4.54 1.14 -11.45
N THR A 68 -5.66 1.34 -10.75
CA THR A 68 -6.81 2.09 -11.27
C THR A 68 -7.09 3.29 -10.37
N ASP A 69 -7.15 4.50 -10.96
CA ASP A 69 -7.62 5.68 -10.25
C ASP A 69 -9.15 5.68 -10.19
N MET A 70 -9.69 5.26 -9.06
CA MET A 70 -11.15 5.15 -8.86
C MET A 70 -11.80 6.47 -8.44
N ALA A 71 -11.01 7.56 -8.28
CA ALA A 71 -11.52 8.88 -7.97
C ALA A 71 -11.92 9.69 -9.21
N VAL A 72 -11.67 9.20 -10.42
CA VAL A 72 -12.02 9.87 -11.67
C VAL A 72 -13.54 10.08 -11.81
N VAL A 73 -13.93 11.09 -12.59
CA VAL A 73 -15.34 11.28 -12.99
C VAL A 73 -15.63 10.34 -14.15
N LEU A 74 -16.50 9.36 -13.94
CA LEU A 74 -16.87 8.37 -14.95
C LEU A 74 -17.95 8.92 -15.89
N THR A 75 -17.70 8.83 -17.20
CA THR A 75 -18.73 9.01 -18.23
C THR A 75 -19.66 7.80 -18.28
N ASP A 76 -20.80 7.90 -18.95
CA ASP A 76 -21.73 6.76 -19.10
C ASP A 76 -21.11 5.64 -19.96
N ALA A 77 -20.22 5.99 -20.90
CA ALA A 77 -19.43 5.02 -21.65
C ALA A 77 -18.46 4.25 -20.75
N ASP A 78 -17.74 4.95 -19.84
CA ASP A 78 -16.85 4.31 -18.84
C ASP A 78 -17.63 3.36 -17.94
N LYS A 79 -18.78 3.81 -17.42
CA LYS A 79 -19.64 2.97 -16.56
C LYS A 79 -20.10 1.71 -17.30
N SER A 80 -20.55 1.85 -18.55
CA SER A 80 -20.99 0.71 -19.36
C SER A 80 -19.87 -0.30 -19.58
N LYS A 81 -18.65 0.17 -19.90
CA LYS A 81 -17.47 -0.66 -20.05
C LYS A 81 -17.13 -1.40 -18.75
N LEU A 82 -17.04 -0.69 -17.63
CA LEU A 82 -16.69 -1.27 -16.33
C LEU A 82 -17.74 -2.29 -15.85
N LEU A 83 -19.04 -2.07 -16.13
CA LEU A 83 -20.09 -3.02 -15.83
C LEU A 83 -19.94 -4.31 -16.66
N ALA A 84 -19.49 -4.23 -17.92
CA ALA A 84 -19.20 -5.40 -18.73
C ALA A 84 -17.97 -6.20 -18.21
N GLU A 85 -17.03 -5.52 -17.54
CA GLU A 85 -15.82 -6.11 -16.97
C GLU A 85 -16.01 -6.80 -15.61
N LYS A 86 -17.20 -6.74 -14.99
CA LYS A 86 -17.44 -7.28 -13.63
C LYS A 86 -17.10 -8.75 -13.46
N LYS A 87 -17.16 -9.54 -14.51
CA LYS A 87 -16.85 -10.99 -14.52
C LYS A 87 -15.36 -11.29 -14.67
N GLN A 88 -14.49 -10.29 -14.83
CA GLN A 88 -13.05 -10.52 -14.91
C GLN A 88 -12.50 -11.06 -13.58
N ASN A 89 -11.53 -11.97 -13.66
CA ASN A 89 -10.90 -12.61 -12.50
C ASN A 89 -9.62 -11.86 -12.05
N ASP A 90 -9.59 -10.53 -12.20
CA ASP A 90 -8.45 -9.67 -11.92
C ASP A 90 -8.50 -8.99 -10.53
N SER A 91 -9.35 -9.49 -9.65
CA SER A 91 -9.39 -9.06 -8.25
C SER A 91 -8.09 -9.41 -7.53
N THR A 92 -7.52 -8.45 -6.78
CA THR A 92 -6.20 -8.61 -6.19
C THR A 92 -6.07 -7.85 -4.87
N ILE A 93 -5.06 -8.20 -4.08
CA ILE A 93 -4.61 -7.44 -2.90
C ILE A 93 -3.32 -6.65 -3.18
N ASP A 94 -2.76 -6.78 -4.39
CA ASP A 94 -1.53 -6.14 -4.81
C ASP A 94 -1.71 -4.62 -5.03
N ASN A 95 -0.62 -3.85 -4.92
CA ASN A 95 -0.62 -2.38 -5.09
C ASN A 95 -1.74 -1.68 -4.31
N SER A 96 -1.96 -2.08 -3.08
CA SER A 96 -2.98 -1.53 -2.17
C SER A 96 -4.44 -1.74 -2.63
N SER A 97 -4.69 -2.67 -3.55
CA SER A 97 -6.06 -2.98 -4.01
C SER A 97 -6.84 -3.77 -2.96
N THR A 98 -8.14 -3.73 -3.07
CA THR A 98 -9.18 -4.34 -2.27
C THR A 98 -9.25 -3.82 -0.84
N TYR A 99 -8.18 -3.87 -0.05
CA TYR A 99 -8.23 -3.41 1.35
C TYR A 99 -8.36 -1.89 1.48
N THR A 100 -7.84 -1.09 0.54
CA THR A 100 -8.04 0.37 0.56
C THR A 100 -9.44 0.76 0.11
N GLN A 101 -10.03 0.06 -0.85
CA GLN A 101 -11.42 0.25 -1.26
C GLN A 101 -12.38 -0.08 -0.12
N LEU A 102 -12.10 -1.15 0.62
CA LEU A 102 -12.88 -1.49 1.82
C LEU A 102 -12.75 -0.41 2.90
N SER A 103 -11.55 0.09 3.17
CA SER A 103 -11.36 1.19 4.13
C SER A 103 -12.12 2.46 3.71
N PHE A 104 -12.12 2.79 2.42
CA PHE A 104 -12.87 3.92 1.89
C PHE A 104 -14.39 3.73 2.05
N LEU A 105 -14.92 2.56 1.64
CA LEU A 105 -16.34 2.25 1.75
C LEU A 105 -16.82 2.25 3.22
N ALA A 106 -16.01 1.77 4.16
CA ALA A 106 -16.33 1.80 5.57
C ALA A 106 -16.48 3.25 6.08
N ARG A 107 -15.52 4.12 5.75
CA ARG A 107 -15.57 5.55 6.12
C ARG A 107 -16.77 6.26 5.46
N ALA A 108 -17.00 6.01 4.16
CA ALA A 108 -18.13 6.56 3.43
C ALA A 108 -19.46 6.09 4.01
N PHE A 109 -19.59 4.80 4.34
CA PHE A 109 -20.81 4.26 4.97
C PHE A 109 -21.03 4.87 6.36
N THR A 110 -20.00 4.97 7.18
CA THR A 110 -20.09 5.57 8.53
C THR A 110 -20.60 7.01 8.45
N ALA A 111 -20.13 7.79 7.46
CA ALA A 111 -20.51 9.19 7.30
C ALA A 111 -21.89 9.39 6.66
N GLN A 112 -22.29 8.54 5.72
CA GLN A 112 -23.46 8.77 4.84
C GLN A 112 -24.58 7.75 4.97
N GLN A 113 -24.36 6.60 5.63
CA GLN A 113 -25.35 5.52 5.89
C GLN A 113 -26.02 4.95 4.62
N GLN A 114 -25.29 4.95 3.48
CA GLN A 114 -25.81 4.40 2.22
C GLN A 114 -25.70 2.88 2.20
N ARG A 115 -26.81 2.16 2.30
CA ARG A 115 -26.88 0.69 2.37
C ARG A 115 -26.06 0.00 1.27
N ARG A 116 -26.09 0.51 0.03
CA ARG A 116 -25.31 -0.05 -1.09
C ARG A 116 -23.81 -0.07 -0.84
N HIS A 117 -23.28 0.89 -0.07
CA HIS A 117 -21.83 0.93 0.28
C HIS A 117 -21.50 -0.18 1.29
N ALA A 118 -22.38 -0.43 2.27
CA ALA A 118 -22.22 -1.54 3.20
C ALA A 118 -22.30 -2.89 2.49
N ASP A 119 -23.24 -3.07 1.56
CA ASP A 119 -23.40 -4.31 0.80
C ASP A 119 -22.14 -4.60 -0.06
N ALA A 120 -21.57 -3.57 -0.74
CA ALA A 120 -20.32 -3.69 -1.47
C ALA A 120 -19.14 -3.98 -0.53
N TYR A 121 -19.07 -3.33 0.64
CA TYR A 121 -18.08 -3.58 1.67
C TYR A 121 -18.14 -5.04 2.14
N PHE A 122 -19.30 -5.57 2.49
CA PHE A 122 -19.42 -6.96 2.95
C PHE A 122 -19.03 -7.96 1.87
N LYS A 123 -19.40 -7.71 0.61
CA LYS A 123 -18.96 -8.54 -0.52
C LYS A 123 -17.43 -8.58 -0.63
N GLY A 124 -16.76 -7.43 -0.47
CA GLY A 124 -15.29 -7.36 -0.49
C GLY A 124 -14.63 -7.96 0.75
N LEU A 125 -15.21 -7.80 1.93
CA LEU A 125 -14.70 -8.44 3.15
C LEU A 125 -14.81 -9.98 3.06
N ASP A 126 -15.95 -10.50 2.58
CA ASP A 126 -16.16 -11.92 2.39
C ASP A 126 -15.18 -12.49 1.32
N TYR A 127 -14.86 -11.71 0.28
CA TYR A 127 -13.79 -12.02 -0.68
C TYR A 127 -12.43 -12.20 0.01
N LEU A 128 -11.99 -11.25 0.84
CA LEU A 128 -10.71 -11.35 1.56
C LEU A 128 -10.66 -12.57 2.50
N LEU A 129 -11.74 -12.81 3.22
CA LEU A 129 -11.85 -13.96 4.15
C LEU A 129 -11.82 -15.29 3.40
N LYS A 130 -12.42 -15.35 2.20
CA LYS A 130 -12.42 -16.55 1.34
C LYS A 130 -11.08 -16.78 0.65
N ALA A 131 -10.35 -15.73 0.30
CA ALA A 131 -9.06 -15.82 -0.38
C ALA A 131 -7.93 -16.31 0.52
N GLN A 132 -8.09 -16.28 1.85
CA GLN A 132 -7.06 -16.75 2.79
C GLN A 132 -6.87 -18.25 2.69
N TYR A 133 -5.63 -18.68 2.53
CA TYR A 133 -5.24 -20.10 2.61
C TYR A 133 -5.39 -20.67 4.03
N ALA A 134 -5.51 -21.98 4.12
CA ALA A 134 -5.62 -22.68 5.41
C ALA A 134 -4.40 -22.41 6.33
N ASN A 135 -3.22 -22.19 5.76
CA ASN A 135 -1.98 -21.85 6.45
C ASN A 135 -1.88 -20.37 6.88
N GLY A 136 -2.88 -19.55 6.57
CA GLY A 136 -2.99 -18.14 6.97
C GLY A 136 -2.45 -17.13 5.96
N GLY A 137 -1.83 -17.54 4.87
CA GLY A 137 -1.36 -16.65 3.81
C GLY A 137 -2.47 -16.18 2.86
N TRP A 138 -2.19 -15.17 2.05
CA TRP A 138 -3.06 -14.72 0.96
C TRP A 138 -2.33 -14.74 -0.37
N PRO A 139 -3.00 -15.21 -1.45
CA PRO A 139 -2.48 -15.08 -2.80
C PRO A 139 -2.48 -13.62 -3.26
N GLN A 140 -1.65 -13.32 -4.26
CA GLN A 140 -1.62 -12.00 -4.87
C GLN A 140 -2.92 -11.67 -5.60
N PHE A 141 -3.48 -12.63 -6.33
CA PHE A 141 -4.78 -12.57 -7.01
C PHE A 141 -5.70 -13.70 -6.54
N TYR A 142 -7.01 -13.46 -6.54
CA TYR A 142 -8.03 -14.46 -6.28
C TYR A 142 -9.31 -14.07 -7.04
N PRO A 143 -9.99 -14.98 -7.74
CA PRO A 143 -9.75 -16.43 -7.82
C PRO A 143 -8.70 -16.88 -8.85
N ASP A 144 -8.06 -15.96 -9.58
CA ASP A 144 -6.98 -16.31 -10.51
C ASP A 144 -5.72 -16.70 -9.73
N LEU A 145 -5.31 -17.96 -9.85
CA LEU A 145 -4.17 -18.55 -9.16
C LEU A 145 -3.09 -19.03 -10.14
N GLU A 146 -3.02 -18.45 -11.33
CA GLU A 146 -2.03 -18.84 -12.33
C GLU A 146 -0.62 -18.32 -11.99
N GLY A 147 0.37 -19.13 -12.32
CA GLY A 147 1.78 -18.77 -12.16
C GLY A 147 2.10 -18.36 -10.72
N TYR A 148 2.75 -17.22 -10.53
CA TYR A 148 3.12 -16.69 -9.22
C TYR A 148 1.96 -15.97 -8.49
N TYR A 149 0.80 -15.80 -9.13
CA TYR A 149 -0.37 -15.15 -8.51
C TYR A 149 -0.88 -15.90 -7.28
N LYS A 150 -0.68 -17.23 -7.25
CA LYS A 150 -1.04 -18.10 -6.13
C LYS A 150 -0.12 -17.96 -4.91
N HIS A 151 1.09 -17.46 -5.07
CA HIS A 151 2.02 -17.38 -3.95
C HIS A 151 1.52 -16.46 -2.85
N ILE A 152 1.82 -16.82 -1.60
CA ILE A 152 1.65 -15.94 -0.45
C ILE A 152 2.48 -14.69 -0.72
N THR A 153 1.84 -13.50 -0.72
CA THR A 153 2.49 -12.28 -1.19
C THR A 153 2.64 -11.23 -0.10
N TYR A 154 3.90 -10.89 0.18
CA TYR A 154 4.27 -9.72 0.99
C TYR A 154 4.63 -8.52 0.11
N ASN A 155 4.81 -8.74 -1.20
CA ASN A 155 5.15 -7.69 -2.17
C ASN A 155 4.24 -6.46 -2.00
N ASP A 156 4.84 -5.27 -1.98
CA ASP A 156 4.16 -3.99 -1.85
C ASP A 156 3.14 -3.93 -0.67
N ASP A 157 3.49 -4.56 0.46
CA ASP A 157 2.67 -4.66 1.68
C ASP A 157 1.29 -5.33 1.46
N ALA A 158 1.09 -6.12 0.42
CA ALA A 158 -0.21 -6.67 0.03
C ALA A 158 -0.90 -7.42 1.19
N MET A 159 -0.32 -8.52 1.67
CA MET A 159 -0.87 -9.28 2.81
C MET A 159 -0.93 -8.44 4.09
N ILE A 160 0.07 -7.57 4.31
CA ILE A 160 0.14 -6.72 5.50
C ILE A 160 -0.99 -5.68 5.53
N GLY A 161 -1.37 -5.13 4.38
CA GLY A 161 -2.52 -4.24 4.25
C GLY A 161 -3.84 -4.93 4.60
N VAL A 162 -4.04 -6.16 4.11
CA VAL A 162 -5.20 -7.00 4.46
C VAL A 162 -5.22 -7.28 5.97
N MET A 163 -4.10 -7.68 6.55
CA MET A 163 -4.03 -7.99 7.98
C MET A 163 -4.29 -6.78 8.87
N LYS A 164 -3.81 -5.59 8.48
CA LYS A 164 -4.13 -4.32 9.18
C LYS A 164 -5.64 -4.05 9.15
N LEU A 165 -6.28 -4.16 7.99
CA LEU A 165 -7.73 -3.99 7.85
C LEU A 165 -8.50 -4.97 8.75
N LEU A 166 -8.19 -6.27 8.67
CA LEU A 166 -8.89 -7.31 9.43
C LEU A 166 -8.69 -7.16 10.94
N ARG A 167 -7.48 -6.77 11.37
CA ARG A 167 -7.20 -6.44 12.78
C ARG A 167 -8.06 -5.26 13.26
N ASP A 168 -8.17 -4.22 12.47
CA ASP A 168 -8.91 -3.01 12.82
C ASP A 168 -10.43 -3.29 12.88
N ILE A 169 -10.94 -4.19 12.03
CA ILE A 169 -12.30 -4.73 12.10
C ILE A 169 -12.51 -5.53 13.39
N ALA A 170 -11.59 -6.45 13.71
CA ALA A 170 -11.64 -7.28 14.90
C ALA A 170 -11.59 -6.44 16.21
N ALA A 171 -10.79 -5.36 16.19
CA ALA A 171 -10.65 -4.41 17.28
C ALA A 171 -11.82 -3.43 17.44
N LYS A 172 -12.86 -3.51 16.60
CA LYS A 172 -14.03 -2.62 16.61
C LYS A 172 -13.66 -1.14 16.48
N LYS A 173 -12.70 -0.81 15.60
CA LYS A 173 -12.43 0.61 15.35
C LYS A 173 -13.68 1.32 14.85
N PRO A 174 -13.84 2.64 15.13
CA PRO A 174 -15.08 3.38 14.90
C PRO A 174 -15.68 3.19 13.50
N GLU A 175 -14.86 3.22 12.46
CA GLU A 175 -15.27 3.08 11.06
C GLU A 175 -15.79 1.67 10.71
N TYR A 176 -15.58 0.66 11.57
CA TYR A 176 -15.99 -0.74 11.35
C TYR A 176 -17.06 -1.21 12.34
N LEU A 177 -17.69 -0.32 13.11
CA LEU A 177 -18.71 -0.69 14.10
C LEU A 177 -19.94 -1.35 13.47
N PHE A 178 -20.25 -1.09 12.22
CA PHE A 178 -21.37 -1.68 11.48
C PHE A 178 -21.13 -3.14 11.05
N VAL A 179 -19.89 -3.65 11.17
CA VAL A 179 -19.57 -5.05 10.82
C VAL A 179 -20.17 -5.98 11.88
N ASP A 180 -20.84 -7.03 11.45
CA ASP A 180 -21.45 -8.01 12.35
C ASP A 180 -20.40 -8.86 13.11
N ASP A 181 -20.83 -9.42 14.26
CA ASP A 181 -19.94 -10.17 15.13
C ASP A 181 -19.42 -11.47 14.49
N ALA A 182 -20.15 -12.08 13.56
CA ALA A 182 -19.69 -13.29 12.87
C ALA A 182 -18.49 -12.98 11.96
N ARG A 183 -18.55 -11.89 11.17
CA ARG A 183 -17.42 -11.44 10.36
C ARG A 183 -16.26 -10.93 11.20
N ARG A 184 -16.51 -10.25 12.33
CA ARG A 184 -15.46 -9.85 13.28
C ARG A 184 -14.67 -11.04 13.82
N LYS A 185 -15.37 -12.10 14.24
CA LYS A 185 -14.71 -13.33 14.71
C LYS A 185 -13.87 -13.97 13.61
N LYS A 186 -14.39 -14.03 12.37
CA LYS A 186 -13.62 -14.52 11.22
C LYS A 186 -12.39 -13.66 10.97
N ALA A 187 -12.51 -12.34 11.03
CA ALA A 187 -11.39 -11.41 10.88
C ALA A 187 -10.31 -11.62 11.95
N ALA A 188 -10.69 -11.78 13.22
CA ALA A 188 -9.76 -12.09 14.31
C ALA A 188 -8.98 -13.38 14.04
N VAL A 189 -9.69 -14.48 13.73
CA VAL A 189 -9.07 -15.77 13.39
C VAL A 189 -8.16 -15.67 12.16
N ALA A 190 -8.56 -14.88 11.16
CA ALA A 190 -7.75 -14.67 9.97
C ALA A 190 -6.43 -13.95 10.29
N VAL A 191 -6.45 -12.96 11.19
CA VAL A 191 -5.24 -12.26 11.67
C VAL A 191 -4.33 -13.21 12.44
N GLU A 192 -4.87 -14.03 13.36
CA GLU A 192 -4.09 -15.01 14.12
C GLU A 192 -3.36 -15.99 13.17
N LYS A 193 -4.08 -16.59 12.22
CA LYS A 193 -3.48 -17.45 11.20
C LYS A 193 -2.43 -16.72 10.34
N GLY A 194 -2.69 -15.47 9.99
CA GLY A 194 -1.74 -14.65 9.24
C GLY A 194 -0.45 -14.41 10.00
N ILE A 195 -0.52 -14.17 11.32
CA ILE A 195 0.67 -14.07 12.20
C ILE A 195 1.44 -15.38 12.20
N GLU A 196 0.77 -16.53 12.36
CA GLU A 196 1.44 -17.82 12.26
C GLU A 196 2.13 -18.06 10.92
N CYS A 197 1.47 -17.66 9.81
CA CYS A 197 2.06 -17.72 8.48
C CYS A 197 3.33 -16.88 8.40
N ILE A 198 3.30 -15.63 8.87
CA ILE A 198 4.47 -14.75 8.94
C ILE A 198 5.63 -15.41 9.72
N LEU A 199 5.35 -15.98 10.90
CA LEU A 199 6.38 -16.61 11.72
C LEU A 199 6.99 -17.85 11.04
N LYS A 200 6.17 -18.63 10.30
CA LYS A 200 6.60 -19.84 9.57
C LYS A 200 7.39 -19.54 8.30
N THR A 201 7.09 -18.41 7.65
CA THR A 201 7.76 -17.97 6.40
C THR A 201 9.02 -17.16 6.64
N GLN A 202 9.34 -16.79 7.89
CA GLN A 202 10.60 -16.10 8.19
C GLN A 202 11.80 -17.00 7.85
N ILE A 203 12.66 -16.52 6.94
CA ILE A 203 13.78 -17.31 6.40
C ILE A 203 14.83 -17.55 7.46
N VAL A 204 15.30 -18.80 7.54
CA VAL A 204 16.39 -19.21 8.45
C VAL A 204 17.62 -19.50 7.62
N VAL A 205 18.72 -18.84 7.96
CA VAL A 205 20.05 -19.04 7.34
C VAL A 205 21.02 -19.44 8.44
N ASP A 206 21.70 -20.57 8.28
CA ASP A 206 22.67 -21.12 9.26
C ASP A 206 22.09 -21.17 10.68
N GLY A 207 20.83 -21.64 10.81
CA GLY A 207 20.13 -21.76 12.09
C GLY A 207 19.62 -20.47 12.71
N LYS A 208 19.79 -19.31 12.04
CA LYS A 208 19.37 -17.99 12.51
C LYS A 208 18.23 -17.45 11.65
N LYS A 209 17.16 -17.00 12.29
CA LYS A 209 16.09 -16.25 11.62
C LYS A 209 16.66 -14.96 11.03
N THR A 210 16.15 -14.59 9.84
CA THR A 210 16.52 -13.36 9.12
C THR A 210 15.25 -12.53 8.82
N VAL A 211 14.96 -12.28 7.57
CA VAL A 211 13.78 -11.57 7.06
C VAL A 211 13.00 -12.46 6.09
N TRP A 212 12.08 -11.92 5.34
CA TRP A 212 11.18 -12.65 4.45
C TRP A 212 11.55 -12.43 2.98
N CYS A 213 11.13 -13.36 2.12
CA CYS A 213 11.05 -13.13 0.68
C CYS A 213 9.80 -12.29 0.36
N ALA A 214 9.77 -11.63 -0.78
CA ALA A 214 8.60 -10.90 -1.25
C ALA A 214 7.40 -11.83 -1.51
N GLN A 215 7.65 -13.07 -1.94
CA GLN A 215 6.64 -14.13 -2.07
C GLN A 215 7.12 -15.43 -1.44
N HIS A 216 6.14 -16.26 -1.03
CA HIS A 216 6.37 -17.60 -0.53
C HIS A 216 5.41 -18.59 -1.20
N ASP A 217 5.88 -19.81 -1.45
CA ASP A 217 5.06 -20.89 -1.96
C ASP A 217 3.87 -21.20 -1.04
N GLU A 218 2.69 -21.31 -1.60
CA GLU A 218 1.44 -21.44 -0.86
C GLU A 218 1.25 -22.78 -0.16
N VAL A 219 2.09 -23.78 -0.49
CA VAL A 219 2.02 -25.12 0.09
C VAL A 219 3.19 -25.37 1.03
N THR A 220 4.41 -25.16 0.55
CA THR A 220 5.65 -25.45 1.30
C THR A 220 6.09 -24.33 2.24
N LEU A 221 5.57 -23.12 2.05
CA LEU A 221 5.97 -21.89 2.74
C LEU A 221 7.42 -21.46 2.42
N ALA A 222 8.10 -22.15 1.52
CA ALA A 222 9.44 -21.76 1.10
C ALA A 222 9.43 -20.43 0.32
N PRO A 223 10.54 -19.68 0.34
CA PRO A 223 10.67 -18.50 -0.52
C PRO A 223 10.40 -18.84 -1.99
N ALA A 224 9.65 -18.00 -2.69
CA ALA A 224 9.27 -18.21 -4.09
C ALA A 224 9.61 -16.98 -4.94
N ALA A 225 9.92 -17.24 -6.22
CA ALA A 225 10.10 -16.17 -7.20
C ALA A 225 8.75 -15.71 -7.75
N ALA A 226 8.71 -14.49 -8.30
CA ALA A 226 7.54 -13.97 -9.00
C ALA A 226 7.89 -13.64 -10.46
N ARG A 227 8.07 -12.35 -10.79
CA ARG A 227 8.49 -11.93 -12.13
C ARG A 227 9.94 -12.33 -12.38
N LYS A 228 10.35 -12.38 -13.65
CA LYS A 228 11.71 -12.77 -14.07
C LYS A 228 12.84 -12.08 -13.29
N PHE A 229 12.62 -10.87 -12.82
CA PHE A 229 13.58 -10.07 -12.06
C PHE A 229 13.32 -10.07 -10.53
N GLU A 230 12.35 -10.83 -10.05
CA GLU A 230 12.02 -11.00 -8.63
C GLU A 230 12.31 -12.44 -8.21
N LEU A 231 13.60 -12.72 -8.07
CA LEU A 231 14.08 -14.04 -7.70
C LEU A 231 13.90 -14.31 -6.20
N VAL A 232 14.00 -15.58 -5.84
CA VAL A 232 14.05 -16.02 -4.45
C VAL A 232 15.17 -15.28 -3.72
N SER A 233 14.83 -14.54 -2.65
CA SER A 233 15.75 -13.61 -1.99
C SER A 233 15.31 -13.26 -0.58
N LEU A 234 16.18 -12.63 0.21
CA LEU A 234 15.81 -11.89 1.41
C LEU A 234 15.38 -10.48 0.98
N SER A 235 14.18 -10.02 1.39
CA SER A 235 13.70 -8.70 0.99
C SER A 235 14.05 -7.63 2.03
N GLY A 236 14.83 -6.62 1.60
CA GLY A 236 15.08 -5.41 2.37
C GLY A 236 13.96 -4.39 2.33
N GLY A 237 13.00 -4.54 1.42
CA GLY A 237 11.83 -3.66 1.27
C GLY A 237 10.63 -4.18 2.05
N GLU A 238 10.05 -5.27 1.61
CA GLU A 238 8.79 -5.84 2.11
C GLU A 238 8.87 -6.23 3.59
N SER A 239 10.03 -6.67 4.06
CA SER A 239 10.22 -7.08 5.47
C SER A 239 10.02 -5.95 6.47
N VAL A 240 10.19 -4.69 6.08
CA VAL A 240 9.93 -3.52 6.95
C VAL A 240 8.46 -3.44 7.36
N GLY A 241 7.55 -3.60 6.39
CA GLY A 241 6.11 -3.61 6.63
C GLY A 241 5.69 -4.75 7.55
N ILE A 242 6.29 -5.93 7.36
CA ILE A 242 6.06 -7.12 8.21
C ILE A 242 6.49 -6.85 9.65
N VAL A 243 7.71 -6.36 9.86
CA VAL A 243 8.23 -6.05 11.20
C VAL A 243 7.36 -5.00 11.90
N ARG A 244 6.99 -3.92 11.21
CA ARG A 244 6.11 -2.89 11.75
C ARG A 244 4.73 -3.45 12.14
N PHE A 245 4.18 -4.37 11.34
CA PHE A 245 2.93 -5.05 11.69
C PHE A 245 3.10 -5.90 12.97
N LEU A 246 4.14 -6.73 13.06
CA LEU A 246 4.41 -7.54 14.26
C LEU A 246 4.64 -6.66 15.50
N MET A 247 5.36 -5.55 15.37
CA MET A 247 5.58 -4.58 16.46
C MET A 247 4.29 -3.88 16.92
N SER A 248 3.27 -3.83 16.09
CA SER A 248 1.97 -3.24 16.43
C SER A 248 1.07 -4.15 17.28
N ILE A 249 1.50 -5.36 17.59
CA ILE A 249 0.76 -6.32 18.46
C ILE A 249 0.97 -5.91 19.92
N ASP A 250 -0.12 -5.62 20.61
CA ASP A 250 -0.06 -5.10 21.99
C ASP A 250 0.54 -6.08 23.00
N LYS A 251 0.26 -7.38 22.84
CA LYS A 251 0.78 -8.46 23.69
C LYS A 251 1.47 -9.50 22.79
N PRO A 252 2.68 -9.20 22.27
CA PRO A 252 3.36 -10.13 21.38
C PRO A 252 3.78 -11.40 22.13
N SER A 253 3.61 -12.56 21.49
CA SER A 253 4.14 -13.82 22.00
C SER A 253 5.68 -13.82 21.99
N PRO A 254 6.34 -14.70 22.76
CA PRO A 254 7.80 -14.86 22.71
C PRO A 254 8.31 -15.09 21.27
N ASP A 255 7.60 -15.84 20.44
CA ASP A 255 7.97 -16.11 19.04
C ASP A 255 7.89 -14.85 18.16
N VAL A 256 6.89 -13.99 18.39
CA VAL A 256 6.77 -12.69 17.71
C VAL A 256 7.92 -11.79 18.12
N VAL A 257 8.25 -11.72 19.43
CA VAL A 257 9.39 -10.94 19.94
C VAL A 257 10.70 -11.42 19.32
N ALA A 258 10.92 -12.73 19.30
CA ALA A 258 12.13 -13.34 18.71
C ALA A 258 12.21 -13.05 17.20
N SER A 259 11.09 -13.13 16.50
CA SER A 259 10.98 -12.82 15.07
C SER A 259 11.37 -11.36 14.77
N ILE A 260 10.83 -10.41 15.53
CA ILE A 260 11.16 -8.97 15.42
C ILE A 260 12.66 -8.75 15.66
N LYS A 261 13.19 -9.23 16.79
CA LYS A 261 14.60 -9.05 17.16
C LYS A 261 15.56 -9.62 16.11
N ALA A 262 15.23 -10.77 15.53
CA ALA A 262 16.04 -11.38 14.46
C ALA A 262 16.03 -10.55 13.17
N ALA A 263 14.87 -10.05 12.75
CA ALA A 263 14.75 -9.20 11.58
C ALA A 263 15.50 -7.86 11.77
N ILE A 264 15.38 -7.23 12.94
CA ILE A 264 16.14 -6.02 13.29
C ILE A 264 17.64 -6.26 13.22
N ALA A 265 18.14 -7.37 13.79
CA ALA A 265 19.54 -7.73 13.72
C ALA A 265 20.03 -7.93 12.26
N TRP A 266 19.17 -8.50 11.40
CA TRP A 266 19.47 -8.62 9.98
C TRP A 266 19.54 -7.25 9.29
N PHE A 267 18.58 -6.35 9.55
CA PHE A 267 18.59 -5.00 9.00
C PHE A 267 19.85 -4.22 9.41
N GLU A 268 20.25 -4.29 10.69
CA GLU A 268 21.49 -3.67 11.17
C GLU A 268 22.72 -4.18 10.44
N LYS A 269 22.81 -5.49 10.21
CA LYS A 269 23.95 -6.12 9.52
C LYS A 269 23.98 -5.81 8.02
N SER A 270 22.81 -5.63 7.39
CA SER A 270 22.67 -5.58 5.92
C SER A 270 22.59 -4.16 5.37
N LYS A 271 22.70 -3.14 6.20
CA LYS A 271 22.68 -1.74 5.77
C LYS A 271 23.89 -1.39 4.91
N LEU A 272 23.64 -0.60 3.88
CA LEU A 272 24.63 -0.05 2.96
C LEU A 272 24.85 1.41 3.34
N THR A 273 26.10 1.79 3.59
CA THR A 273 26.47 3.15 4.00
C THR A 273 27.48 3.75 3.04
N GLY A 274 27.62 5.08 3.04
CA GLY A 274 28.57 5.80 2.20
C GLY A 274 28.20 5.85 0.72
N ILE A 275 26.96 5.53 0.39
CA ILE A 275 26.41 5.57 -0.97
C ILE A 275 25.06 6.26 -1.01
N LYS A 276 24.70 6.79 -2.18
CA LYS A 276 23.42 7.40 -2.48
C LYS A 276 22.90 6.90 -3.82
N TRP A 277 21.62 6.65 -3.91
CA TRP A 277 20.91 6.27 -5.14
C TRP A 277 20.23 7.51 -5.71
N VAL A 278 20.70 8.00 -6.86
CA VAL A 278 20.25 9.27 -7.44
C VAL A 278 19.82 9.12 -8.88
N ALA A 279 18.86 9.94 -9.31
CA ALA A 279 18.51 10.10 -10.71
C ALA A 279 19.37 11.23 -11.32
N VAL A 280 20.07 10.93 -12.40
CA VAL A 280 20.86 11.89 -13.17
C VAL A 280 20.19 12.09 -14.51
N PRO A 281 19.94 13.35 -14.97
CA PRO A 281 19.34 13.61 -16.26
C PRO A 281 20.15 12.95 -17.39
N ASP A 282 19.49 12.16 -18.22
CA ASP A 282 20.06 11.52 -19.39
C ASP A 282 18.96 11.36 -20.46
N PRO A 283 18.92 12.26 -21.46
CA PRO A 283 17.90 12.22 -22.52
C PRO A 283 17.96 10.97 -23.42
N THR A 284 19.06 10.21 -23.37
CA THR A 284 19.19 8.96 -24.14
C THR A 284 18.46 7.79 -23.50
N LYS A 285 18.07 7.91 -22.24
CA LYS A 285 17.36 6.88 -21.49
C LYS A 285 15.85 6.99 -21.65
N ILE A 286 15.18 5.83 -21.52
CA ILE A 286 13.73 5.72 -21.76
C ILE A 286 12.87 6.65 -20.90
N HIS A 287 13.36 7.02 -19.69
CA HIS A 287 12.67 7.93 -18.76
C HIS A 287 13.26 9.36 -18.75
N GLY A 288 14.22 9.68 -19.63
CA GLY A 288 14.93 10.96 -19.63
C GLY A 288 15.94 11.13 -18.51
N PHE A 289 16.23 10.07 -17.76
CA PHE A 289 17.24 10.03 -16.69
C PHE A 289 17.82 8.62 -16.55
N ASP A 290 19.00 8.53 -15.97
CA ASP A 290 19.55 7.28 -15.45
C ASP A 290 19.65 7.33 -13.92
N ARG A 291 19.46 6.21 -13.26
CA ARG A 291 19.72 6.05 -11.82
C ARG A 291 21.07 5.41 -11.60
N VAL A 292 21.85 6.05 -10.75
CA VAL A 292 23.21 5.63 -10.47
C VAL A 292 23.50 5.62 -8.97
N VAL A 293 24.45 4.77 -8.57
CA VAL A 293 25.00 4.79 -7.23
C VAL A 293 26.18 5.77 -7.21
N VAL A 294 26.14 6.75 -6.32
CA VAL A 294 27.26 7.68 -6.10
C VAL A 294 27.81 7.51 -4.68
N LYS A 295 29.12 7.70 -4.51
CA LYS A 295 29.74 7.72 -3.19
C LYS A 295 29.35 9.00 -2.46
N ASP A 296 28.80 8.85 -1.26
CA ASP A 296 28.47 9.96 -0.36
C ASP A 296 28.62 9.50 1.09
N PRO A 297 29.75 9.79 1.75
CA PRO A 297 29.98 9.40 3.14
C PRO A 297 28.98 9.98 4.15
N THR A 298 28.23 11.03 3.75
CA THR A 298 27.26 11.71 4.61
C THR A 298 25.84 11.20 4.40
N ALA A 299 25.60 10.35 3.39
CA ALA A 299 24.28 9.80 3.09
C ALA A 299 23.78 8.89 4.22
N GLY A 300 22.46 8.94 4.45
CA GLY A 300 21.79 7.98 5.31
C GLY A 300 21.93 6.53 4.78
N PRO A 301 21.70 5.53 5.64
CA PRO A 301 21.81 4.13 5.22
C PRO A 301 20.71 3.76 4.23
N LEU A 302 21.08 2.90 3.28
CA LEU A 302 20.18 2.26 2.32
C LEU A 302 20.19 0.75 2.52
N TRP A 303 19.19 0.10 1.97
CA TRP A 303 19.13 -1.36 1.79
C TRP A 303 18.82 -1.66 0.34
N ALA A 304 19.41 -2.73 -0.19
CA ALA A 304 18.90 -3.27 -1.45
C ALA A 304 17.52 -3.87 -1.23
N ARG A 305 16.66 -3.83 -2.26
CA ARG A 305 15.37 -4.49 -2.19
C ARG A 305 15.50 -6.00 -2.03
N PHE A 306 16.53 -6.59 -2.68
CA PHE A 306 16.76 -8.03 -2.67
C PHE A 306 18.21 -8.36 -2.31
N TYR A 307 18.37 -9.42 -1.52
CA TYR A 307 19.66 -9.99 -1.14
C TYR A 307 19.68 -11.51 -1.40
N ASP A 308 20.80 -12.02 -1.85
CA ASP A 308 21.05 -13.45 -1.94
C ASP A 308 20.93 -14.11 -0.57
N ILE A 309 20.15 -15.21 -0.49
CA ILE A 309 19.85 -15.86 0.80
C ILE A 309 21.10 -16.39 1.49
N LYS A 310 22.04 -16.98 0.73
CA LYS A 310 23.22 -17.64 1.29
C LYS A 310 24.33 -16.65 1.67
N THR A 311 24.59 -15.69 0.79
CA THR A 311 25.73 -14.77 0.94
C THR A 311 25.37 -13.44 1.60
N ASN A 312 24.06 -13.12 1.68
CA ASN A 312 23.55 -11.82 2.13
C ASN A 312 24.11 -10.63 1.31
N ARG A 313 24.50 -10.86 0.05
CA ARG A 313 24.92 -9.80 -0.87
C ARG A 313 23.68 -9.19 -1.56
N PRO A 314 23.66 -7.86 -1.76
CA PRO A 314 22.66 -7.26 -2.66
C PRO A 314 22.69 -7.92 -4.02
N ILE A 315 21.49 -8.15 -4.60
CA ILE A 315 21.32 -8.68 -5.95
C ILE A 315 20.43 -7.77 -6.78
N PHE A 316 20.77 -7.66 -8.05
CA PHE A 316 20.04 -6.90 -9.06
C PHE A 316 19.81 -7.81 -10.25
N VAL A 317 18.59 -7.78 -10.82
CA VAL A 317 18.21 -8.74 -11.86
C VAL A 317 17.49 -8.02 -12.99
N GLY A 318 17.96 -8.26 -14.20
CA GLY A 318 17.34 -7.75 -15.41
C GLY A 318 16.18 -8.63 -15.92
N ARG A 319 15.73 -8.38 -17.14
CA ARG A 319 14.70 -9.18 -17.83
C ARG A 319 15.21 -10.56 -18.24
N ASP A 320 16.51 -10.75 -18.23
CA ASP A 320 17.22 -12.01 -18.54
C ASP A 320 17.20 -13.01 -17.36
N SER A 321 16.77 -12.59 -16.18
CA SER A 321 16.80 -13.38 -14.93
C SER A 321 18.20 -13.73 -14.43
N VAL A 322 19.23 -13.00 -14.88
CA VAL A 322 20.61 -13.17 -14.41
C VAL A 322 20.85 -12.32 -13.16
N VAL A 323 21.50 -12.92 -12.15
CA VAL A 323 21.89 -12.21 -10.94
C VAL A 323 23.12 -11.37 -11.19
N HIS A 324 23.03 -10.08 -10.92
CA HIS A 324 24.13 -9.12 -10.90
C HIS A 324 24.35 -8.61 -9.48
N TYR A 325 25.57 -8.16 -9.20
CA TYR A 325 25.96 -7.62 -7.89
C TYR A 325 26.22 -6.11 -7.94
N ASP A 326 26.14 -5.53 -9.12
CA ASP A 326 26.11 -4.09 -9.35
C ASP A 326 24.85 -3.74 -10.16
N VAL A 327 24.11 -2.75 -9.67
CA VAL A 327 22.88 -2.30 -10.34
C VAL A 327 23.14 -1.68 -11.72
N ALA A 328 24.35 -1.22 -11.97
CA ALA A 328 24.78 -0.66 -13.26
C ALA A 328 24.82 -1.73 -14.36
N GLU A 329 24.92 -3.01 -14.02
CA GLU A 329 25.02 -4.13 -14.97
C GLU A 329 23.68 -4.55 -15.57
N ILE A 330 22.52 -4.14 -14.96
CA ILE A 330 21.21 -4.44 -15.52
C ILE A 330 20.76 -3.35 -16.51
N GLU A 331 19.86 -3.73 -17.43
CA GLU A 331 19.33 -2.82 -18.46
C GLU A 331 18.66 -1.58 -17.84
N ASP A 332 18.74 -0.43 -18.50
CA ASP A 332 18.28 0.86 -17.99
C ASP A 332 16.78 0.91 -17.73
N GLU A 333 15.95 0.20 -18.51
CA GLU A 333 14.52 0.08 -18.29
C GLU A 333 14.22 -0.50 -16.90
N ARG A 334 14.93 -1.57 -16.49
CA ARG A 334 14.76 -2.18 -15.18
C ARG A 334 15.44 -1.36 -14.08
N ARG A 335 16.64 -0.86 -14.33
CA ARG A 335 17.38 -0.02 -13.38
C ARG A 335 16.57 1.21 -12.98
N ASN A 336 15.97 1.88 -13.96
CA ASN A 336 15.24 3.13 -13.75
C ASN A 336 13.78 2.92 -13.34
N GLY A 337 13.15 1.82 -13.77
CA GLY A 337 11.74 1.51 -13.54
C GLY A 337 11.45 0.71 -12.27
N TYR A 338 12.43 0.48 -11.39
CA TYR A 338 12.24 -0.34 -10.19
C TYR A 338 12.97 0.24 -8.97
N ALA A 339 12.42 0.01 -7.77
CA ALA A 339 13.01 0.49 -6.52
C ALA A 339 14.06 -0.51 -5.99
N TRP A 340 15.26 -0.50 -6.58
CA TRP A 340 16.34 -1.40 -6.22
C TRP A 340 16.97 -1.10 -4.86
N TYR A 341 16.96 0.16 -4.44
CA TYR A 341 17.40 0.61 -3.12
C TYR A 341 16.26 1.27 -2.39
N VAL A 342 16.15 1.03 -1.09
CA VAL A 342 15.14 1.56 -0.20
C VAL A 342 15.78 2.08 1.09
N ASP A 343 15.13 3.03 1.75
CA ASP A 343 15.58 3.64 3.01
C ASP A 343 14.58 3.43 4.17
N SER A 344 13.47 2.75 3.91
CA SER A 344 12.37 2.57 4.87
C SER A 344 12.78 1.89 6.19
N ALA A 345 13.87 1.09 6.17
CA ALA A 345 14.41 0.48 7.38
C ALA A 345 15.18 1.47 8.26
N ALA A 346 15.61 2.64 7.74
CA ALA A 346 16.30 3.63 8.56
C ALA A 346 15.39 4.14 9.70
N ASP A 347 14.15 4.51 9.39
CA ASP A 347 13.18 4.95 10.39
C ASP A 347 12.74 3.81 11.32
N LEU A 348 12.58 2.58 10.79
CA LEU A 348 12.32 1.40 11.60
C LEU A 348 13.39 1.22 12.70
N LEU A 349 14.67 1.36 12.36
CA LEU A 349 15.80 1.15 13.28
C LEU A 349 15.99 2.33 14.23
N SER A 350 15.89 3.57 13.75
CA SER A 350 16.17 4.77 14.54
C SER A 350 15.01 5.23 15.42
N ASN A 351 13.77 4.94 15.04
CA ASN A 351 12.58 5.47 15.69
C ASN A 351 11.62 4.38 16.16
N ASP A 352 11.18 3.48 15.27
CA ASP A 352 10.11 2.54 15.60
C ASP A 352 10.57 1.48 16.61
N TYR A 353 11.72 0.84 16.36
CA TYR A 353 12.22 -0.22 17.21
C TYR A 353 12.63 0.25 18.62
N PRO A 354 13.33 1.40 18.82
CA PRO A 354 13.60 1.93 20.15
C PRO A 354 12.31 2.21 20.96
N ARG A 355 11.28 2.78 20.33
CA ARG A 355 9.97 2.99 20.98
C ARG A 355 9.31 1.67 21.37
N TRP A 356 9.39 0.67 20.50
CA TRP A 356 8.85 -0.65 20.77
C TRP A 356 9.59 -1.33 21.92
N LEU A 357 10.92 -1.24 21.99
CA LEU A 357 11.72 -1.77 23.10
C LEU A 357 11.35 -1.14 24.44
N THR A 358 11.08 0.16 24.48
CA THR A 358 10.63 0.83 25.71
C THR A 358 9.30 0.25 26.22
N LYS A 359 8.42 -0.19 25.32
CA LYS A 359 7.11 -0.77 25.68
C LYS A 359 7.17 -2.26 26.01
N HIS A 360 8.08 -3.02 25.36
CA HIS A 360 8.06 -4.50 25.36
C HIS A 360 9.43 -5.14 25.66
N GLY A 361 10.44 -4.36 26.00
CA GLY A 361 11.86 -4.79 26.07
C GLY A 361 12.32 -5.35 27.42
N ASN A 362 11.40 -5.70 28.32
CA ASN A 362 11.73 -6.35 29.60
C ASN A 362 11.92 -7.85 29.42
#